data_e2d48e6d0642b84e5cb46eda86ff4c00
#
_entry.id   e2d48e6d0642b84e5cb46eda86ff4c00
#
_cell.length_a   1.000
_cell.length_b   1.000
_cell.length_c   1.000
_cell.angle_alpha   90.00
_cell.angle_beta   90.00
_cell.angle_gamma   90.00
#
_symmetry.space_group_name_H-M   'P 1'
#
loop_
_entity.id
_entity.type
_entity.pdbx_description
1 polymer ?
#
loop_
_entity_poly.entity_id
_entity_poly.type
_entity_poly.pdbx_seq_one_letter_code
_entity_poly.pdbx_strand_id
1 'polypeptide(L)'
;MKERIQRCRDYLDHKIEQQEGPLYGITTGFGSLCNKNISPDELSTLQENLVKSHACSVGDEVSPVIVRLMMLLKAHALSLGHSGVQVITVQRILDFFNNDVLPIVYDRGSLGASGDLAPLANLFLPLIGVGDVYYKGRKREAISVLDEFAWKPVKLKSKEGLALLNGTQFMSANGVFALMRAFSLSKKADLIAALSLEAFDGRIDPFMDCIQQMRPHPGQIETGAAFRRLLEGSELIARKKEHVQDPYSFRCIPQVHGATKDAINYVANVLLTEVNSVTDNPTIFPEEDKIISGGNFHGQPLAISYDFLAIALAELGNISERRVAQLIM
;
A
#
# COMPACT_ATOMS: atom_id res chain seq x y z
N MET A 1 17.63 -10.39 -10.51
CA MET A 1 17.28 -9.16 -9.76
C MET A 1 18.49 -8.27 -9.56
N LYS A 2 19.57 -8.69 -8.89
CA LYS A 2 20.78 -7.87 -8.67
C LYS A 2 21.38 -7.33 -9.99
N GLU A 3 21.48 -8.16 -11.01
CA GLU A 3 21.98 -7.76 -12.34
C GLU A 3 21.16 -6.61 -12.97
N ARG A 4 19.85 -6.64 -12.83
CA ARG A 4 18.96 -5.57 -13.35
C ARG A 4 19.19 -4.26 -12.63
N ILE A 5 19.30 -4.27 -11.29
CA ILE A 5 19.64 -3.09 -10.49
C ILE A 5 21.00 -2.54 -10.90
N GLN A 6 22.03 -3.42 -10.97
CA GLN A 6 23.39 -3.03 -11.32
C GLN A 6 23.45 -2.42 -12.72
N ARG A 7 22.82 -3.05 -13.72
CA ARG A 7 22.78 -2.52 -15.09
C ARG A 7 22.17 -1.12 -15.17
N CYS A 8 21.08 -0.89 -14.43
CA CYS A 8 20.48 0.44 -14.37
C CYS A 8 21.38 1.47 -13.71
N ARG A 9 22.12 1.07 -12.64
CA ARG A 9 23.09 1.93 -11.97
C ARG A 9 24.28 2.25 -12.87
N ASP A 10 24.86 1.24 -13.53
CA ASP A 10 26.01 1.42 -14.43
C ASP A 10 25.66 2.33 -15.61
N TYR A 11 24.47 2.14 -16.20
CA TYR A 11 23.95 3.04 -17.22
C TYR A 11 23.85 4.49 -16.73
N LEU A 12 23.31 4.71 -15.54
CA LEU A 12 23.19 6.05 -14.98
C LEU A 12 24.55 6.67 -14.67
N ASP A 13 25.49 5.91 -14.09
CA ASP A 13 26.85 6.39 -13.82
C ASP A 13 27.54 6.81 -15.12
N HIS A 14 27.43 6.01 -16.18
CA HIS A 14 28.00 6.34 -17.50
C HIS A 14 27.38 7.61 -18.12
N LYS A 15 26.06 7.79 -18.01
CA LYS A 15 25.39 9.01 -18.50
C LYS A 15 25.82 10.27 -17.73
N ILE A 16 26.10 10.16 -16.43
CA ILE A 16 26.61 11.28 -15.63
C ILE A 16 28.03 11.65 -16.07
N GLU A 17 28.87 10.67 -16.35
CA GLU A 17 30.25 10.88 -16.81
C GLU A 17 30.31 11.55 -18.20
N GLN A 18 29.38 11.21 -19.10
CA GLN A 18 29.31 11.80 -20.44
C GLN A 18 28.82 13.25 -20.47
N GLN A 19 28.17 13.72 -19.42
CA GLN A 19 27.68 15.11 -19.21
C GLN A 19 27.08 15.81 -20.44
N GLU A 20 26.01 15.27 -21.00
CA GLU A 20 25.25 15.92 -22.09
C GLU A 20 24.17 16.90 -21.59
N GLY A 21 24.34 17.52 -20.43
CA GLY A 21 23.38 18.52 -19.90
C GLY A 21 22.82 18.21 -18.52
N PRO A 22 21.94 19.07 -17.99
CA PRO A 22 21.35 18.89 -16.68
C PRO A 22 20.31 17.76 -16.67
N LEU A 23 20.45 16.80 -15.77
CA LEU A 23 19.48 15.73 -15.53
C LEU A 23 18.75 16.00 -14.21
N TYR A 24 17.41 16.17 -14.27
CA TYR A 24 16.59 16.47 -13.11
C TYR A 24 16.79 15.47 -11.96
N GLY A 25 17.10 15.99 -10.78
CA GLY A 25 17.24 15.17 -9.58
C GLY A 25 18.43 14.20 -9.59
N ILE A 26 19.30 14.30 -10.58
CA ILE A 26 20.50 13.48 -10.77
C ILE A 26 21.75 14.38 -10.68
N THR A 27 21.84 15.36 -11.60
CA THR A 27 22.91 16.37 -11.64
C THR A 27 22.40 17.77 -11.31
N THR A 28 21.11 17.92 -11.01
CA THR A 28 20.48 19.18 -10.59
C THR A 28 19.88 19.07 -9.20
N GLY A 29 19.54 20.22 -8.61
CA GLY A 29 18.67 20.27 -7.44
C GLY A 29 17.22 19.82 -7.73
N PHE A 30 16.34 19.93 -6.74
CA PHE A 30 14.96 19.41 -6.79
C PHE A 30 13.95 20.56 -6.73
N GLY A 31 12.72 20.31 -7.21
CA GLY A 31 11.63 21.28 -7.18
C GLY A 31 12.03 22.59 -7.83
N SER A 32 11.96 23.69 -7.10
CA SER A 32 12.35 25.03 -7.59
C SER A 32 13.85 25.17 -7.95
N LEU A 33 14.68 24.23 -7.50
CA LEU A 33 16.12 24.20 -7.78
C LEU A 33 16.49 23.30 -8.97
N CYS A 34 15.53 22.86 -9.75
CA CYS A 34 15.71 21.90 -10.85
C CYS A 34 16.68 22.37 -11.95
N ASN A 35 16.94 23.68 -12.06
CA ASN A 35 17.84 24.29 -13.03
C ASN A 35 19.25 24.60 -12.47
N LYS A 36 19.52 24.24 -11.20
CA LYS A 36 20.85 24.44 -10.60
C LYS A 36 21.68 23.18 -10.72
N ASN A 37 22.76 23.24 -11.49
CA ASN A 37 23.74 22.17 -11.57
C ASN A 37 24.51 22.03 -10.25
N ILE A 38 24.76 20.79 -9.85
CA ILE A 38 25.50 20.40 -8.66
C ILE A 38 26.82 19.77 -9.08
N SER A 39 27.89 20.10 -8.41
CA SER A 39 29.21 19.52 -8.70
C SER A 39 29.24 18.02 -8.37
N PRO A 40 29.99 17.19 -9.10
CA PRO A 40 30.07 15.74 -8.83
C PRO A 40 30.46 15.42 -7.38
N ASP A 41 31.33 16.21 -6.77
CA ASP A 41 31.80 16.02 -5.39
C ASP A 41 30.69 16.28 -4.34
N GLU A 42 29.68 17.09 -4.68
CA GLU A 42 28.57 17.45 -3.80
C GLU A 42 27.35 16.53 -3.98
N LEU A 43 27.30 15.72 -5.03
CA LEU A 43 26.13 14.89 -5.34
C LEU A 43 25.76 13.93 -4.20
N SER A 44 26.73 13.29 -3.56
CA SER A 44 26.47 12.37 -2.43
C SER A 44 25.91 13.13 -1.22
N THR A 45 26.51 14.25 -0.87
CA THR A 45 26.06 15.12 0.22
C THR A 45 24.64 15.64 -0.03
N LEU A 46 24.34 16.01 -1.28
CA LEU A 46 22.98 16.43 -1.67
C LEU A 46 21.96 15.32 -1.43
N GLN A 47 22.26 14.07 -1.81
CA GLN A 47 21.33 12.95 -1.62
C GLN A 47 21.06 12.66 -0.14
N GLU A 48 22.10 12.69 0.70
CA GLU A 48 21.94 12.55 2.15
C GLU A 48 21.14 13.70 2.77
N ASN A 49 21.43 14.94 2.39
CA ASN A 49 20.72 16.13 2.84
C ASN A 49 19.25 16.11 2.41
N LEU A 50 18.96 15.56 1.24
CA LEU A 50 17.59 15.36 0.77
C LEU A 50 16.81 14.45 1.73
N VAL A 51 17.38 13.30 2.10
CA VAL A 51 16.75 12.39 3.05
C VAL A 51 16.57 13.07 4.41
N LYS A 52 17.62 13.72 4.94
CA LYS A 52 17.57 14.40 6.24
C LYS A 52 16.54 15.53 6.28
N SER A 53 16.46 16.37 5.25
CA SER A 53 15.56 17.53 5.20
C SER A 53 14.09 17.15 5.03
N HIS A 54 13.78 16.00 4.46
CA HIS A 54 12.42 15.51 4.25
C HIS A 54 11.92 14.59 5.39
N ALA A 55 12.76 14.18 6.31
CA ALA A 55 12.38 13.36 7.47
C ALA A 55 11.72 14.23 8.57
N CYS A 56 10.60 14.85 8.22
CA CYS A 56 9.87 15.81 9.04
C CYS A 56 8.44 15.34 9.41
N SER A 57 8.16 14.05 9.28
CA SER A 57 6.88 13.47 9.73
C SER A 57 6.69 13.63 11.23
N VAL A 58 5.44 13.80 11.65
CA VAL A 58 5.02 13.97 13.06
C VAL A 58 3.82 13.07 13.37
N GLY A 59 3.32 13.12 14.59
CA GLY A 59 2.16 12.32 15.01
C GLY A 59 2.56 11.03 15.71
N ASP A 60 1.74 10.02 15.60
CA ASP A 60 1.97 8.72 16.22
C ASP A 60 2.92 7.85 15.40
N GLU A 61 3.64 6.96 16.07
CA GLU A 61 4.51 6.01 15.39
C GLU A 61 3.67 4.98 14.60
N VAL A 62 4.04 4.80 13.36
CA VAL A 62 3.38 3.83 12.46
C VAL A 62 3.64 2.40 12.93
N SER A 63 2.62 1.55 12.87
CA SER A 63 2.72 0.18 13.36
C SER A 63 3.83 -0.62 12.66
N PRO A 64 4.51 -1.53 13.36
CA PRO A 64 5.58 -2.36 12.81
C PRO A 64 5.18 -3.14 11.54
N VAL A 65 3.91 -3.54 11.42
CA VAL A 65 3.41 -4.25 10.25
C VAL A 65 3.43 -3.35 9.01
N ILE A 66 2.99 -2.09 9.16
CA ILE A 66 3.01 -1.12 8.05
C ILE A 66 4.46 -0.80 7.66
N VAL A 67 5.35 -0.58 8.63
CA VAL A 67 6.78 -0.32 8.36
C VAL A 67 7.42 -1.48 7.58
N ARG A 68 7.15 -2.73 7.96
CA ARG A 68 7.62 -3.91 7.20
C ARG A 68 7.07 -3.93 5.77
N LEU A 69 5.78 -3.64 5.60
CA LEU A 69 5.18 -3.54 4.26
C LEU A 69 5.84 -2.43 3.43
N MET A 70 6.08 -1.24 4.00
CA MET A 70 6.78 -0.15 3.32
C MET A 70 8.17 -0.59 2.83
N MET A 71 8.95 -1.24 3.70
CA MET A 71 10.29 -1.74 3.35
C MET A 71 10.23 -2.76 2.22
N LEU A 72 9.32 -3.73 2.30
CA LEU A 72 9.14 -4.78 1.30
C LEU A 72 8.73 -4.19 -0.06
N LEU A 73 7.72 -3.31 -0.06
CA LEU A 73 7.21 -2.67 -1.27
C LEU A 73 8.27 -1.76 -1.92
N LYS A 74 9.05 -1.04 -1.11
CA LYS A 74 10.14 -0.21 -1.66
C LYS A 74 11.27 -1.07 -2.23
N ALA A 75 11.70 -2.10 -1.52
CA ALA A 75 12.70 -3.04 -2.03
C ALA A 75 12.24 -3.68 -3.35
N HIS A 76 10.95 -4.05 -3.44
CA HIS A 76 10.36 -4.57 -4.66
C HIS A 76 10.40 -3.55 -5.81
N ALA A 77 9.88 -2.35 -5.61
CA ALA A 77 9.87 -1.29 -6.63
C ALA A 77 11.29 -0.97 -7.16
N LEU A 78 12.26 -0.81 -6.24
CA LEU A 78 13.66 -0.56 -6.62
C LEU A 78 14.28 -1.74 -7.38
N SER A 79 13.86 -2.97 -7.09
CA SER A 79 14.36 -4.19 -7.72
C SER A 79 13.91 -4.36 -9.17
N LEU A 80 12.92 -3.58 -9.62
CA LEU A 80 12.47 -3.55 -11.01
C LEU A 80 13.54 -2.96 -11.95
N GLY A 81 14.53 -2.21 -11.40
CA GLY A 81 15.73 -1.79 -12.13
C GLY A 81 15.54 -0.55 -12.99
N HIS A 82 14.70 0.38 -12.57
CA HIS A 82 14.45 1.65 -13.25
C HIS A 82 14.75 2.88 -12.39
N SER A 83 15.29 2.68 -11.17
CA SER A 83 15.49 3.75 -10.19
C SER A 83 16.92 4.24 -10.06
N GLY A 84 17.90 3.57 -10.68
CA GLY A 84 19.30 3.95 -10.66
C GLY A 84 19.99 3.84 -9.30
N VAL A 85 19.50 2.95 -8.42
CA VAL A 85 20.09 2.73 -7.10
C VAL A 85 21.20 1.69 -7.14
N GLN A 86 22.07 1.72 -6.12
CA GLN A 86 23.10 0.69 -5.92
C GLN A 86 22.46 -0.61 -5.41
N VAL A 87 23.06 -1.75 -5.71
CA VAL A 87 22.63 -3.06 -5.18
C VAL A 87 22.69 -3.08 -3.64
N ILE A 88 23.71 -2.41 -3.05
CA ILE A 88 23.85 -2.36 -1.58
C ILE A 88 22.68 -1.62 -0.91
N THR A 89 22.10 -0.64 -1.54
CA THR A 89 20.95 0.11 -1.02
C THR A 89 19.73 -0.82 -0.86
N VAL A 90 19.40 -1.58 -1.90
CA VAL A 90 18.31 -2.57 -1.83
C VAL A 90 18.64 -3.71 -0.88
N GLN A 91 19.90 -4.19 -0.89
CA GLN A 91 20.33 -5.24 0.02
C GLN A 91 20.19 -4.80 1.48
N ARG A 92 20.57 -3.56 1.84
CA ARG A 92 20.44 -3.06 3.21
C ARG A 92 18.98 -2.94 3.66
N ILE A 93 18.03 -2.59 2.77
CA ILE A 93 16.61 -2.63 3.08
C ILE A 93 16.17 -4.07 3.43
N LEU A 94 16.62 -5.05 2.65
CA LEU A 94 16.33 -6.46 2.91
C LEU A 94 17.04 -6.97 4.17
N ASP A 95 18.26 -6.52 4.46
CA ASP A 95 18.97 -6.86 5.69
C ASP A 95 18.22 -6.35 6.92
N PHE A 96 17.71 -5.11 6.88
CA PHE A 96 16.85 -4.56 7.93
C PHE A 96 15.59 -5.37 8.11
N PHE A 97 14.89 -5.67 7.01
CA PHE A 97 13.67 -6.48 7.02
C PHE A 97 13.89 -7.87 7.62
N ASN A 98 14.94 -8.56 7.21
CA ASN A 98 15.24 -9.94 7.62
C ASN A 98 15.74 -10.05 9.08
N ASN A 99 16.28 -8.97 9.64
CA ASN A 99 16.80 -8.94 11.00
C ASN A 99 15.90 -8.14 11.98
N ASP A 100 14.67 -7.82 11.58
CA ASP A 100 13.72 -7.06 12.40
C ASP A 100 14.26 -5.70 12.88
N VAL A 101 15.10 -5.06 12.10
CA VAL A 101 15.54 -3.70 12.31
C VAL A 101 14.51 -2.77 11.67
N LEU A 102 13.63 -2.20 12.47
CA LEU A 102 12.47 -1.45 11.98
C LEU A 102 12.68 0.05 12.17
N PRO A 103 12.84 0.83 11.09
CA PRO A 103 12.88 2.29 11.16
C PRO A 103 11.63 2.88 11.83
N ILE A 104 11.78 4.01 12.52
CA ILE A 104 10.66 4.72 13.10
C ILE A 104 10.09 5.68 12.06
N VAL A 105 8.83 5.48 11.75
CA VAL A 105 8.04 6.30 10.82
C VAL A 105 6.84 6.86 11.56
N TYR A 106 6.46 8.11 11.25
CA TYR A 106 5.30 8.76 11.86
C TYR A 106 4.14 8.88 10.86
N ASP A 107 2.92 8.92 11.36
CA ASP A 107 1.69 8.79 10.56
C ASP A 107 1.30 10.07 9.78
N ARG A 108 1.87 11.25 10.14
CA ARG A 108 1.56 12.54 9.52
C ARG A 108 2.78 13.13 8.83
N GLY A 109 2.65 13.39 7.54
CA GLY A 109 3.73 13.99 6.73
C GLY A 109 3.62 13.72 5.24
N SER A 110 2.81 12.75 4.80
CA SER A 110 2.54 12.54 3.39
C SER A 110 1.41 13.45 2.89
N LEU A 111 1.63 14.10 1.75
CA LEU A 111 0.60 14.81 0.99
C LEU A 111 0.06 13.97 -0.18
N GLY A 112 0.87 13.05 -0.70
CA GLY A 112 0.52 12.15 -1.80
C GLY A 112 0.71 12.72 -3.22
N ALA A 113 0.75 14.03 -3.41
CA ALA A 113 0.92 14.64 -4.74
C ALA A 113 2.34 14.47 -5.32
N SER A 114 3.36 14.40 -4.45
CA SER A 114 4.75 14.06 -4.81
C SER A 114 5.16 12.68 -4.31
N GLY A 115 4.19 11.83 -4.00
CA GLY A 115 4.38 10.60 -3.25
C GLY A 115 4.52 10.84 -1.75
N ASP A 116 4.97 9.84 -1.05
CA ASP A 116 5.04 9.76 0.43
C ASP A 116 6.38 10.27 0.97
N LEU A 117 6.82 11.48 0.57
CA LEU A 117 8.19 11.97 0.79
C LEU A 117 8.64 11.86 2.25
N ALA A 118 7.90 12.46 3.19
CA ALA A 118 8.33 12.52 4.58
C ALA A 118 8.30 11.16 5.30
N PRO A 119 7.25 10.32 5.20
CA PRO A 119 7.28 8.97 5.75
C PRO A 119 8.40 8.10 5.17
N LEU A 120 8.66 8.17 3.86
CA LEU A 120 9.75 7.44 3.22
C LEU A 120 11.12 7.99 3.63
N ALA A 121 11.26 9.30 3.85
CA ALA A 121 12.48 9.87 4.40
C ALA A 121 12.79 9.31 5.79
N ASN A 122 11.81 9.29 6.70
CA ASN A 122 11.96 8.68 8.01
C ASN A 122 12.32 7.19 7.91
N LEU A 123 11.69 6.45 6.99
CA LEU A 123 11.98 5.03 6.76
C LEU A 123 13.46 4.79 6.38
N PHE A 124 14.09 5.72 5.66
CA PHE A 124 15.42 5.51 5.11
C PHE A 124 16.55 6.29 5.78
N LEU A 125 16.26 7.16 6.76
CA LEU A 125 17.30 7.75 7.62
C LEU A 125 18.26 6.71 8.21
N PRO A 126 17.78 5.55 8.73
CA PRO A 126 18.66 4.54 9.32
C PRO A 126 19.64 3.90 8.33
N LEU A 127 19.35 3.89 7.02
CA LEU A 127 20.29 3.38 6.02
C LEU A 127 21.59 4.19 5.99
N ILE A 128 21.50 5.49 6.24
CA ILE A 128 22.65 6.41 6.30
C ILE A 128 23.18 6.61 7.72
N GLY A 129 22.75 5.79 8.68
CA GLY A 129 23.22 5.81 10.08
C GLY A 129 22.59 6.91 10.94
N VAL A 130 21.48 7.53 10.51
CA VAL A 130 20.82 8.63 11.22
C VAL A 130 19.43 8.18 11.70
N GLY A 131 18.94 8.78 12.80
CA GLY A 131 17.63 8.48 13.35
C GLY A 131 17.61 7.22 14.20
N ASP A 132 16.40 6.76 14.52
CA ASP A 132 16.16 5.65 15.44
C ASP A 132 15.49 4.46 14.74
N VAL A 133 15.71 3.28 15.32
CA VAL A 133 15.08 2.03 14.93
C VAL A 133 14.55 1.27 16.15
N TYR A 134 13.52 0.46 15.96
CA TYR A 134 13.21 -0.62 16.88
C TYR A 134 14.04 -1.84 16.53
N TYR A 135 14.79 -2.35 17.52
CA TYR A 135 15.53 -3.60 17.41
C TYR A 135 15.47 -4.37 18.72
N LYS A 136 15.15 -5.65 18.67
CA LYS A 136 14.96 -6.51 19.86
C LYS A 136 13.97 -5.90 20.88
N GLY A 137 12.88 -5.30 20.38
CA GLY A 137 11.82 -4.69 21.20
C GLY A 137 12.20 -3.37 21.88
N ARG A 138 13.32 -2.76 21.52
CA ARG A 138 13.80 -1.48 22.10
C ARG A 138 14.09 -0.46 21.03
N LYS A 139 13.78 0.79 21.33
CA LYS A 139 14.19 1.94 20.51
C LYS A 139 15.70 2.20 20.70
N ARG A 140 16.42 2.31 19.62
CA ARG A 140 17.87 2.49 19.60
C ARG A 140 18.27 3.42 18.46
N GLU A 141 19.37 4.14 18.64
CA GLU A 141 20.01 4.89 17.55
C GLU A 141 20.42 3.94 16.42
N ALA A 142 20.11 4.31 15.17
CA ALA A 142 20.39 3.49 14.01
C ALA A 142 21.86 3.12 13.90
N ILE A 143 22.77 4.07 14.12
CA ILE A 143 24.22 3.83 14.03
C ILE A 143 24.67 2.72 15.00
N SER A 144 24.13 2.69 16.21
CA SER A 144 24.48 1.67 17.21
C SER A 144 24.08 0.25 16.78
N VAL A 145 22.97 0.14 16.03
CA VAL A 145 22.49 -1.15 15.51
C VAL A 145 23.28 -1.55 14.26
N LEU A 146 23.64 -0.60 13.40
CA LEU A 146 24.53 -0.86 12.27
C LEU A 146 25.88 -1.39 12.74
N ASP A 147 26.46 -0.80 13.78
CA ASP A 147 27.75 -1.23 14.35
C ASP A 147 27.66 -2.64 14.94
N GLU A 148 26.55 -3.01 15.61
CA GLU A 148 26.33 -4.37 16.15
C GLU A 148 26.37 -5.44 15.04
N PHE A 149 25.89 -5.11 13.84
CA PHE A 149 25.94 -5.99 12.67
C PHE A 149 27.19 -5.83 11.82
N ALA A 150 28.13 -4.95 12.19
CA ALA A 150 29.26 -4.52 11.36
C ALA A 150 28.82 -3.99 9.97
N TRP A 151 27.65 -3.40 9.89
CA TRP A 151 27.14 -2.75 8.69
C TRP A 151 27.57 -1.29 8.63
N LYS A 152 28.27 -0.91 7.58
CA LYS A 152 28.58 0.50 7.36
C LYS A 152 27.31 1.24 6.87
N PRO A 153 27.11 2.52 7.28
CA PRO A 153 26.10 3.37 6.65
C PRO A 153 26.23 3.35 5.12
N VAL A 154 25.10 3.33 4.43
CA VAL A 154 25.08 3.36 2.96
C VAL A 154 25.45 4.76 2.50
N LYS A 155 26.48 4.87 1.67
CA LYS A 155 26.87 6.10 1.01
C LYS A 155 26.02 6.28 -0.24
N LEU A 156 25.08 7.21 -0.21
CA LEU A 156 24.16 7.43 -1.32
C LEU A 156 24.90 8.05 -2.51
N LYS A 157 24.74 7.47 -3.68
CA LYS A 157 25.14 8.05 -4.95
C LYS A 157 24.03 8.97 -5.52
N SER A 158 24.37 9.69 -6.60
CA SER A 158 23.40 10.52 -7.35
C SER A 158 22.09 9.79 -7.60
N LYS A 159 20.96 10.49 -7.47
CA LYS A 159 19.59 9.99 -7.61
C LYS A 159 19.08 9.10 -6.46
N GLU A 160 19.94 8.47 -5.64
CA GLU A 160 19.49 7.49 -4.65
C GLU A 160 18.64 8.10 -3.53
N GLY A 161 18.96 9.29 -3.05
CA GLY A 161 18.14 10.00 -2.08
C GLY A 161 16.72 10.17 -2.60
N LEU A 162 16.57 10.68 -3.83
CA LEU A 162 15.26 10.85 -4.45
C LEU A 162 14.56 9.50 -4.72
N ALA A 163 15.27 8.48 -5.18
CA ALA A 163 14.71 7.15 -5.39
C ALA A 163 14.16 6.52 -4.10
N LEU A 164 14.76 6.82 -2.96
CA LEU A 164 14.29 6.36 -1.64
C LEU A 164 13.03 7.09 -1.19
N LEU A 165 12.97 8.41 -1.34
CA LEU A 165 11.87 9.24 -0.85
C LEU A 165 10.64 9.23 -1.75
N ASN A 166 10.85 9.18 -3.06
CA ASN A 166 9.80 9.36 -4.05
C ASN A 166 9.09 8.04 -4.31
N GLY A 167 7.76 8.04 -4.23
CA GLY A 167 6.93 6.87 -4.43
C GLY A 167 5.74 6.81 -3.48
N THR A 168 4.94 5.75 -3.59
CA THR A 168 3.65 5.59 -2.92
C THR A 168 3.64 4.45 -1.90
N GLN A 169 4.80 4.06 -1.37
CA GLN A 169 4.90 2.86 -0.55
C GLN A 169 4.27 2.99 0.84
N PHE A 170 4.13 4.20 1.38
CA PHE A 170 3.39 4.42 2.63
C PHE A 170 1.89 4.27 2.40
N MET A 171 1.33 4.92 1.38
CA MET A 171 -0.07 4.75 0.96
C MET A 171 -0.35 3.28 0.63
N SER A 172 0.49 2.64 -0.17
CA SER A 172 0.34 1.24 -0.57
C SER A 172 0.40 0.28 0.61
N ALA A 173 1.30 0.49 1.57
CA ALA A 173 1.41 -0.34 2.78
C ALA A 173 0.13 -0.27 3.64
N ASN A 174 -0.39 0.94 3.85
CA ASN A 174 -1.67 1.16 4.52
C ASN A 174 -2.82 0.51 3.75
N GLY A 175 -2.83 0.67 2.43
CA GLY A 175 -3.83 0.06 1.54
C GLY A 175 -3.84 -1.47 1.59
N VAL A 176 -2.66 -2.12 1.53
CA VAL A 176 -2.54 -3.58 1.68
C VAL A 176 -3.12 -4.02 3.02
N PHE A 177 -2.73 -3.36 4.10
CA PHE A 177 -3.22 -3.68 5.44
C PHE A 177 -4.74 -3.52 5.57
N ALA A 178 -5.28 -2.40 5.11
CA ALA A 178 -6.72 -2.11 5.13
C ALA A 178 -7.51 -3.10 4.26
N LEU A 179 -7.03 -3.40 3.05
CA LEU A 179 -7.67 -4.30 2.10
C LEU A 179 -7.74 -5.74 2.64
N MET A 180 -6.67 -6.25 3.24
CA MET A 180 -6.68 -7.58 3.88
C MET A 180 -7.72 -7.67 5.00
N ARG A 181 -7.88 -6.60 5.78
CA ARG A 181 -8.92 -6.50 6.80
C ARG A 181 -10.32 -6.39 6.20
N ALA A 182 -10.48 -5.66 5.09
CA ALA A 182 -11.75 -5.52 4.38
C ALA A 182 -12.25 -6.87 3.85
N PHE A 183 -11.39 -7.68 3.24
CA PHE A 183 -11.72 -9.05 2.84
C PHE A 183 -12.17 -9.92 4.02
N SER A 184 -11.44 -9.86 5.12
CA SER A 184 -11.80 -10.60 6.34
C SER A 184 -13.13 -10.13 6.93
N LEU A 185 -13.34 -8.81 6.98
CA LEU A 185 -14.57 -8.20 7.48
C LEU A 185 -15.78 -8.58 6.63
N SER A 186 -15.66 -8.53 5.30
CA SER A 186 -16.73 -8.92 4.37
C SER A 186 -17.18 -10.37 4.56
N LYS A 187 -16.22 -11.30 4.74
CA LYS A 187 -16.53 -12.72 5.04
C LYS A 187 -17.24 -12.88 6.39
N LYS A 188 -16.78 -12.17 7.43
CA LYS A 188 -17.41 -12.19 8.75
C LYS A 188 -18.82 -11.59 8.72
N ALA A 189 -19.03 -10.53 7.94
CA ALA A 189 -20.34 -9.91 7.77
C ALA A 189 -21.34 -10.89 7.15
N ASP A 190 -20.93 -11.68 6.14
CA ASP A 190 -21.80 -12.72 5.57
C ASP A 190 -22.17 -13.78 6.61
N LEU A 191 -21.19 -14.28 7.38
CA LEU A 191 -21.44 -15.29 8.40
C LEU A 191 -22.40 -14.78 9.50
N ILE A 192 -22.14 -13.58 10.03
CA ILE A 192 -22.98 -12.95 11.04
C ILE A 192 -24.39 -12.67 10.50
N ALA A 193 -24.51 -12.27 9.25
CA ALA A 193 -25.80 -12.02 8.61
C ALA A 193 -26.59 -13.31 8.37
N ALA A 194 -25.92 -14.43 8.07
CA ALA A 194 -26.56 -15.74 7.95
C ALA A 194 -27.13 -16.21 9.30
N LEU A 195 -26.36 -16.09 10.39
CA LEU A 195 -26.86 -16.37 11.74
C LEU A 195 -28.05 -15.47 12.12
N SER A 196 -27.97 -14.19 11.76
CA SER A 196 -29.06 -13.24 12.01
C SER A 196 -30.33 -13.60 11.23
N LEU A 197 -30.18 -14.10 9.98
CA LEU A 197 -31.28 -14.53 9.14
C LEU A 197 -32.00 -15.75 9.75
N GLU A 198 -31.27 -16.73 10.26
CA GLU A 198 -31.82 -17.87 10.99
C GLU A 198 -32.56 -17.43 12.27
N ALA A 199 -31.94 -16.58 13.08
CA ALA A 199 -32.54 -16.07 14.32
C ALA A 199 -33.79 -15.25 14.10
N PHE A 200 -33.87 -14.53 12.96
CA PHE A 200 -35.04 -13.76 12.55
C PHE A 200 -36.18 -14.63 11.96
N ASP A 201 -35.93 -15.92 11.76
CA ASP A 201 -36.80 -16.81 10.99
C ASP A 201 -36.97 -16.39 9.51
N GLY A 202 -35.88 -15.86 8.94
CA GLY A 202 -35.89 -15.29 7.60
C GLY A 202 -36.05 -16.31 6.48
N ARG A 203 -36.22 -15.80 5.26
CA ARG A 203 -36.49 -16.58 4.03
C ARG A 203 -35.22 -16.73 3.19
N ILE A 204 -35.07 -17.93 2.59
CA ILE A 204 -33.96 -18.20 1.65
C ILE A 204 -34.28 -17.71 0.22
N ASP A 205 -35.53 -17.44 -0.11
CA ASP A 205 -35.95 -17.07 -1.46
C ASP A 205 -35.12 -15.91 -2.07
N PRO A 206 -34.77 -14.82 -1.34
CA PRO A 206 -33.96 -13.72 -1.89
C PRO A 206 -32.55 -14.12 -2.33
N PHE A 207 -32.06 -15.28 -1.87
CA PHE A 207 -30.73 -15.79 -2.16
C PHE A 207 -30.70 -16.81 -3.29
N MET A 208 -31.85 -17.17 -3.88
CA MET A 208 -31.97 -18.13 -4.96
C MET A 208 -31.22 -17.65 -6.21
N ASP A 209 -30.59 -18.60 -6.93
CA ASP A 209 -29.75 -18.28 -8.09
C ASP A 209 -30.51 -17.54 -9.20
N CYS A 210 -31.76 -17.95 -9.46
CA CYS A 210 -32.56 -17.31 -10.50
C CYS A 210 -32.73 -15.80 -10.30
N ILE A 211 -32.84 -15.31 -9.06
CA ILE A 211 -32.93 -13.87 -8.77
C ILE A 211 -31.59 -13.19 -9.04
N GLN A 212 -30.49 -13.81 -8.65
CA GLN A 212 -29.16 -13.24 -8.84
C GLN A 212 -28.82 -13.12 -10.34
N GLN A 213 -29.22 -14.09 -11.15
CA GLN A 213 -28.99 -14.08 -12.58
C GLN A 213 -29.80 -13.01 -13.34
N MET A 214 -30.91 -12.54 -12.79
CA MET A 214 -31.69 -11.45 -13.38
C MET A 214 -31.03 -10.08 -13.25
N ARG A 215 -30.07 -9.93 -12.32
CA ARG A 215 -29.26 -8.73 -12.12
C ARG A 215 -27.81 -9.14 -11.79
N PRO A 216 -27.02 -9.55 -12.78
CA PRO A 216 -25.83 -10.38 -12.59
C PRO A 216 -24.57 -9.58 -12.18
N HIS A 217 -24.64 -8.82 -11.08
CA HIS A 217 -23.43 -8.26 -10.46
C HIS A 217 -22.62 -9.38 -9.79
N PRO A 218 -21.31 -9.48 -10.03
CA PRO A 218 -20.48 -10.58 -9.54
C PRO A 218 -20.56 -10.77 -8.03
N GLY A 219 -20.42 -9.70 -7.25
CA GLY A 219 -20.52 -9.76 -5.80
C GLY A 219 -21.89 -10.17 -5.29
N GLN A 220 -23.00 -9.78 -5.98
CA GLN A 220 -24.34 -10.20 -5.65
C GLN A 220 -24.53 -11.71 -5.85
N ILE A 221 -24.05 -12.25 -6.98
CA ILE A 221 -24.07 -13.70 -7.29
C ILE A 221 -23.27 -14.47 -6.25
N GLU A 222 -22.04 -13.99 -5.94
CA GLU A 222 -21.16 -14.59 -4.92
C GLU A 222 -21.85 -14.64 -3.55
N THR A 223 -22.47 -13.53 -3.13
CA THR A 223 -23.14 -13.43 -1.85
C THR A 223 -24.35 -14.37 -1.79
N GLY A 224 -25.20 -14.40 -2.81
CA GLY A 224 -26.33 -15.34 -2.89
C GLY A 224 -25.86 -16.79 -2.78
N ALA A 225 -24.82 -17.17 -3.50
CA ALA A 225 -24.23 -18.50 -3.44
C ALA A 225 -23.64 -18.83 -2.06
N ALA A 226 -22.98 -17.87 -1.42
CA ALA A 226 -22.42 -18.04 -0.08
C ALA A 226 -23.51 -18.32 0.95
N PHE A 227 -24.63 -17.57 0.93
CA PHE A 227 -25.73 -17.77 1.84
C PHE A 227 -26.45 -19.10 1.63
N ARG A 228 -26.65 -19.55 0.38
CA ARG A 228 -27.20 -20.89 0.13
C ARG A 228 -26.33 -21.99 0.75
N ARG A 229 -25.02 -21.87 0.66
CA ARG A 229 -24.09 -22.84 1.30
C ARG A 229 -24.07 -22.75 2.82
N LEU A 230 -24.08 -21.53 3.38
CA LEU A 230 -24.04 -21.32 4.84
C LEU A 230 -25.30 -21.84 5.54
N LEU A 231 -26.44 -21.80 4.85
CA LEU A 231 -27.75 -22.15 5.39
C LEU A 231 -28.24 -23.55 4.93
N GLU A 232 -27.40 -24.29 4.22
CA GLU A 232 -27.70 -25.65 3.79
C GLU A 232 -27.93 -26.55 5.01
N GLY A 233 -29.05 -27.28 5.01
CA GLY A 233 -29.44 -28.16 6.11
C GLY A 233 -30.02 -27.45 7.34
N SER A 234 -30.21 -26.13 7.31
CA SER A 234 -30.84 -25.41 8.42
C SER A 234 -32.30 -25.76 8.54
N GLU A 235 -32.70 -26.33 9.67
CA GLU A 235 -34.12 -26.63 9.98
C GLU A 235 -34.94 -25.35 10.18
N LEU A 236 -34.32 -24.28 10.71
CA LEU A 236 -34.98 -22.99 10.89
C LEU A 236 -35.33 -22.34 9.55
N ILE A 237 -34.43 -22.39 8.60
CA ILE A 237 -34.62 -21.85 7.25
C ILE A 237 -35.67 -22.68 6.47
N ALA A 238 -35.68 -23.99 6.63
CA ALA A 238 -36.55 -24.92 5.90
C ALA A 238 -38.00 -24.90 6.36
N ARG A 239 -38.28 -24.42 7.58
CA ARG A 239 -39.63 -24.43 8.11
C ARG A 239 -40.58 -23.47 7.39
N LYS A 240 -41.86 -23.74 7.43
CA LYS A 240 -42.93 -22.87 6.87
C LYS A 240 -42.85 -21.49 7.54
N LYS A 241 -42.83 -20.43 6.72
CA LYS A 241 -42.82 -19.03 7.16
C LYS A 241 -44.22 -18.46 7.22
N GLU A 242 -44.51 -17.69 8.26
CA GLU A 242 -45.81 -17.02 8.43
C GLU A 242 -45.85 -15.68 7.68
N HIS A 243 -44.71 -14.97 7.56
CA HIS A 243 -44.61 -13.69 6.85
C HIS A 243 -44.33 -13.88 5.35
N VAL A 244 -44.79 -12.92 4.55
CA VAL A 244 -44.67 -12.98 3.08
C VAL A 244 -43.25 -12.64 2.59
N GLN A 245 -42.61 -11.72 3.23
CA GLN A 245 -41.22 -11.27 2.88
C GLN A 245 -40.49 -10.70 4.08
N ASP A 246 -39.15 -10.80 4.04
CA ASP A 246 -38.28 -10.22 5.05
C ASP A 246 -38.12 -8.70 4.89
N PRO A 247 -37.74 -7.96 5.95
CA PRO A 247 -37.29 -6.58 5.85
C PRO A 247 -36.08 -6.46 4.93
N TYR A 248 -35.80 -5.25 4.40
CA TYR A 248 -34.70 -4.99 3.48
C TYR A 248 -33.33 -5.37 4.05
N SER A 249 -33.13 -5.20 5.36
CA SER A 249 -31.86 -5.53 6.00
C SER A 249 -31.51 -7.03 5.95
N PHE A 250 -32.48 -7.89 5.67
CA PHE A 250 -32.29 -9.31 5.43
C PHE A 250 -32.39 -9.66 3.94
N ARG A 251 -33.50 -9.31 3.26
CA ARG A 251 -33.68 -9.74 1.86
C ARG A 251 -32.80 -9.04 0.83
N CYS A 252 -32.23 -7.85 1.18
CA CYS A 252 -31.30 -7.13 0.30
C CYS A 252 -29.83 -7.39 0.63
N ILE A 253 -29.51 -8.39 1.46
CA ILE A 253 -28.13 -8.79 1.75
C ILE A 253 -27.32 -9.05 0.46
N PRO A 254 -27.81 -9.84 -0.53
CA PRO A 254 -27.05 -10.09 -1.75
C PRO A 254 -26.64 -8.80 -2.49
N GLN A 255 -27.54 -7.82 -2.54
CA GLN A 255 -27.32 -6.56 -3.23
C GLN A 255 -26.29 -5.66 -2.49
N VAL A 256 -26.42 -5.53 -1.17
CA VAL A 256 -25.58 -4.61 -0.38
C VAL A 256 -24.20 -5.23 -0.10
N HIS A 257 -24.15 -6.46 0.41
CA HIS A 257 -22.87 -7.14 0.64
C HIS A 257 -22.15 -7.38 -0.68
N GLY A 258 -22.88 -7.71 -1.75
CA GLY A 258 -22.34 -7.89 -3.09
C GLY A 258 -21.69 -6.64 -3.65
N ALA A 259 -22.35 -5.48 -3.56
CA ALA A 259 -21.77 -4.21 -4.00
C ALA A 259 -20.48 -3.88 -3.23
N THR A 260 -20.44 -4.16 -1.92
CA THR A 260 -19.22 -3.99 -1.12
C THR A 260 -18.10 -4.92 -1.60
N LYS A 261 -18.39 -6.18 -1.94
CA LYS A 261 -17.41 -7.12 -2.50
C LYS A 261 -16.86 -6.64 -3.84
N ASP A 262 -17.71 -6.15 -4.73
CA ASP A 262 -17.31 -5.59 -6.01
C ASP A 262 -16.39 -4.38 -5.82
N ALA A 263 -16.69 -3.49 -4.86
CA ALA A 263 -15.84 -2.37 -4.49
C ALA A 263 -14.47 -2.82 -3.93
N ILE A 264 -14.46 -3.79 -3.02
CA ILE A 264 -13.21 -4.37 -2.46
C ILE A 264 -12.35 -4.95 -3.59
N ASN A 265 -12.94 -5.69 -4.53
CA ASN A 265 -12.23 -6.28 -5.66
C ASN A 265 -11.67 -5.21 -6.62
N TYR A 266 -12.41 -4.13 -6.87
CA TYR A 266 -11.92 -2.99 -7.64
C TYR A 266 -10.67 -2.38 -6.99
N VAL A 267 -10.72 -2.09 -5.69
CA VAL A 267 -9.59 -1.53 -4.93
C VAL A 267 -8.40 -2.50 -4.92
N ALA A 268 -8.66 -3.80 -4.79
CA ALA A 268 -7.64 -4.83 -4.88
C ALA A 268 -6.87 -4.79 -6.21
N ASN A 269 -7.57 -4.63 -7.32
CA ASN A 269 -6.96 -4.55 -8.66
C ASN A 269 -6.10 -3.28 -8.81
N VAL A 270 -6.59 -2.13 -8.33
CA VAL A 270 -5.81 -0.88 -8.33
C VAL A 270 -4.52 -1.06 -7.51
N LEU A 271 -4.65 -1.59 -6.29
CA LEU A 271 -3.53 -1.78 -5.40
C LEU A 271 -2.53 -2.82 -5.93
N LEU A 272 -3.01 -3.91 -6.55
CA LEU A 272 -2.15 -4.92 -7.16
C LEU A 272 -1.30 -4.33 -8.29
N THR A 273 -1.86 -3.44 -9.08
CA THR A 273 -1.10 -2.70 -10.09
C THR A 273 -0.04 -1.81 -9.45
N GLU A 274 -0.42 -1.03 -8.44
CA GLU A 274 0.47 -0.08 -7.78
C GLU A 274 1.67 -0.75 -7.11
N VAL A 275 1.44 -1.83 -6.34
CA VAL A 275 2.53 -2.51 -5.62
C VAL A 275 3.55 -3.19 -6.54
N ASN A 276 3.20 -3.40 -7.82
CA ASN A 276 4.08 -3.95 -8.85
C ASN A 276 4.64 -2.88 -9.80
N SER A 277 4.47 -1.59 -9.48
CA SER A 277 4.88 -0.48 -10.32
C SER A 277 6.16 0.19 -9.85
N VAL A 278 6.82 0.89 -10.78
CA VAL A 278 7.90 1.85 -10.47
C VAL A 278 7.25 3.21 -10.23
N THR A 279 7.33 3.69 -9.00
CA THR A 279 6.61 4.88 -8.53
C THR A 279 7.54 6.02 -8.10
N ASP A 280 8.79 6.02 -8.55
CA ASP A 280 9.73 7.13 -8.35
C ASP A 280 9.95 7.95 -9.63
N ASN A 281 10.74 9.02 -9.52
CA ASN A 281 11.07 9.93 -10.61
C ASN A 281 12.49 10.51 -10.42
N PRO A 282 13.26 10.74 -11.48
CA PRO A 282 13.03 10.30 -12.88
C PRO A 282 13.18 8.79 -13.03
N THR A 283 12.57 8.23 -14.06
CA THR A 283 12.64 6.80 -14.40
C THR A 283 13.69 6.56 -15.47
N ILE A 284 14.48 5.51 -15.32
CA ILE A 284 15.64 5.18 -16.15
C ILE A 284 15.33 3.95 -17.00
N PHE A 285 15.61 4.06 -18.29
CA PHE A 285 15.38 3.03 -19.31
C PHE A 285 16.68 2.75 -20.06
N PRO A 286 17.54 1.85 -19.53
CA PRO A 286 18.85 1.57 -20.13
C PRO A 286 18.75 1.02 -21.56
N GLU A 287 17.74 0.22 -21.87
CA GLU A 287 17.52 -0.40 -23.18
C GLU A 287 17.12 0.63 -24.25
N GLU A 288 16.37 1.65 -23.88
CA GLU A 288 15.88 2.71 -24.75
C GLU A 288 16.80 3.93 -24.78
N ASP A 289 17.89 3.88 -24.00
CA ASP A 289 18.84 4.99 -23.80
C ASP A 289 18.13 6.28 -23.36
N LYS A 290 17.24 6.18 -22.34
CA LYS A 290 16.41 7.30 -21.88
C LYS A 290 16.41 7.45 -20.36
N ILE A 291 16.36 8.71 -19.92
CA ILE A 291 16.03 9.12 -18.55
C ILE A 291 14.86 10.08 -18.64
N ILE A 292 13.70 9.71 -18.07
CA ILE A 292 12.44 10.43 -18.29
C ILE A 292 11.89 10.92 -16.96
N SER A 293 11.62 12.23 -16.88
CA SER A 293 10.88 12.81 -15.76
C SER A 293 9.38 12.69 -16.03
N GLY A 294 8.67 12.05 -15.10
CA GLY A 294 7.22 11.79 -15.18
C GLY A 294 6.55 11.97 -13.83
N GLY A 295 5.31 11.51 -13.69
CA GLY A 295 4.47 11.69 -12.51
C GLY A 295 4.06 10.41 -11.80
N ASN A 296 4.77 9.28 -11.98
CA ASN A 296 4.40 7.98 -11.41
C ASN A 296 4.37 7.94 -9.87
N PHE A 297 4.92 8.95 -9.22
CA PHE A 297 4.86 9.13 -7.78
C PHE A 297 3.51 9.66 -7.26
N HIS A 298 2.63 10.11 -8.17
CA HIS A 298 1.37 10.76 -7.75
C HIS A 298 0.37 9.72 -7.24
N GLY A 299 0.01 9.83 -5.95
CA GLY A 299 -0.86 8.87 -5.25
C GLY A 299 -2.35 8.92 -5.60
N GLN A 300 -2.77 9.69 -6.61
CA GLN A 300 -4.19 9.87 -6.96
C GLN A 300 -4.96 8.57 -7.22
N PRO A 301 -4.40 7.55 -7.92
CA PRO A 301 -5.10 6.28 -8.11
C PRO A 301 -5.46 5.60 -6.79
N LEU A 302 -4.56 5.66 -5.80
CA LEU A 302 -4.78 5.10 -4.47
C LEU A 302 -5.79 5.93 -3.67
N ALA A 303 -5.66 7.27 -3.69
CA ALA A 303 -6.53 8.17 -2.94
C ALA A 303 -8.02 7.94 -3.26
N ILE A 304 -8.37 7.98 -4.55
CA ILE A 304 -9.75 7.77 -5.01
C ILE A 304 -10.24 6.36 -4.62
N SER A 305 -9.40 5.34 -4.81
CA SER A 305 -9.80 3.96 -4.51
C SER A 305 -10.01 3.72 -3.02
N TYR A 306 -9.23 4.36 -2.15
CA TYR A 306 -9.37 4.22 -0.70
C TYR A 306 -10.60 4.95 -0.15
N ASP A 307 -10.92 6.14 -0.68
CA ASP A 307 -12.17 6.82 -0.36
C ASP A 307 -13.39 5.98 -0.77
N PHE A 308 -13.32 5.36 -1.96
CA PHE A 308 -14.36 4.44 -2.42
C PHE A 308 -14.50 3.21 -1.52
N LEU A 309 -13.38 2.63 -1.05
CA LEU A 309 -13.38 1.52 -0.09
C LEU A 309 -14.03 1.92 1.23
N ALA A 310 -13.73 3.12 1.74
CA ALA A 310 -14.30 3.62 2.99
C ALA A 310 -15.82 3.75 2.90
N ILE A 311 -16.35 4.28 1.80
CA ILE A 311 -17.80 4.36 1.53
C ILE A 311 -18.42 2.96 1.49
N ALA A 312 -17.82 2.03 0.77
CA ALA A 312 -18.34 0.67 0.63
C ALA A 312 -18.39 -0.09 1.97
N LEU A 313 -17.37 0.10 2.82
CA LEU A 313 -17.34 -0.52 4.15
C LEU A 313 -18.34 0.12 5.12
N ALA A 314 -18.61 1.42 4.99
CA ALA A 314 -19.63 2.11 5.76
C ALA A 314 -21.03 1.53 5.46
N GLU A 315 -21.35 1.25 4.18
CA GLU A 315 -22.63 0.63 3.80
C GLU A 315 -22.80 -0.80 4.34
N LEU A 316 -21.71 -1.56 4.41
CA LEU A 316 -21.72 -2.88 5.06
C LEU A 316 -22.03 -2.77 6.57
N GLY A 317 -21.53 -1.73 7.23
CA GLY A 317 -21.86 -1.39 8.61
C GLY A 317 -23.33 -0.98 8.77
N ASN A 318 -23.83 -0.13 7.88
CA ASN A 318 -25.21 0.38 7.90
C ASN A 318 -26.25 -0.75 7.83
N ILE A 319 -26.09 -1.69 6.90
CA ILE A 319 -27.03 -2.81 6.80
C ILE A 319 -26.96 -3.75 8.01
N SER A 320 -25.78 -3.90 8.62
CA SER A 320 -25.60 -4.68 9.85
C SER A 320 -26.34 -4.04 11.03
N GLU A 321 -26.22 -2.73 11.17
CA GLU A 321 -26.94 -1.97 12.20
C GLU A 321 -28.47 -2.10 12.01
N ARG A 322 -28.96 -1.99 10.79
CA ARG A 322 -30.41 -2.17 10.51
C ARG A 322 -30.90 -3.59 10.83
N ARG A 323 -30.08 -4.63 10.67
CA ARG A 323 -30.43 -6.00 11.13
C ARG A 323 -30.53 -6.09 12.65
N VAL A 324 -29.58 -5.49 13.37
CA VAL A 324 -29.65 -5.43 14.84
C VAL A 324 -30.95 -4.75 15.29
N ALA A 325 -31.30 -3.61 14.67
CA ALA A 325 -32.56 -2.92 14.97
C ALA A 325 -33.79 -3.84 14.78
N GLN A 326 -33.81 -4.64 13.71
CA GLN A 326 -34.94 -5.58 13.47
C GLN A 326 -34.98 -6.75 14.46
N LEU A 327 -33.86 -7.15 15.04
CA LEU A 327 -33.80 -8.25 16.00
C LEU A 327 -34.25 -7.84 17.42
N ILE A 328 -34.24 -6.55 17.74
CA ILE A 328 -34.59 -6.04 19.07
C ILE A 328 -35.95 -5.32 19.10
N MET A 329 -36.63 -5.11 17.97
CA MET A 329 -37.99 -4.60 17.87
C MET A 329 -39.03 -5.72 17.97
#